data_8328055b5593647fe76baa89c1554e52
#
_entry.id   8328055b5593647fe76baa89c1554e52
#
_cell.length_a   1.000
_cell.length_b   1.000
_cell.length_c   1.000
_cell.angle_alpha   90.00
_cell.angle_beta   90.00
_cell.angle_gamma   90.00
#
_symmetry.space_group_name_H-M   'P 1'
#
loop_
_entity.id
_entity.type
_entity.pdbx_description
1 polymer ?
#
loop_
_entity_poly.entity_id
_entity_poly.type
_entity_poly.pdbx_seq_one_letter_code
_entity_poly.pdbx_strand_id
1 'polypeptide(L)'
;MPVSDALPEDLSEVLRHLEACYPQEGCGVLLRAGPWGPWRVRCLPNAYDRYHAADPRRFPHSARTAFLFEPREWLALNREADARNEQIACVFHSHIDGVAVLSAEDRQAAAPGGIPLLPEVSYLVVNVERGQAHEARIYWWREGEFQDRGVPL
;
A
#
# COMPACT_ATOMS: atom_id res chain seq x y z
N MET A 1 -10.04 -5.26 16.52
CA MET A 1 -9.10 -4.21 16.93
C MET A 1 -9.32 -2.99 16.06
N PRO A 2 -9.35 -1.79 16.62
CA PRO A 2 -9.43 -0.62 15.79
C PRO A 2 -8.19 -0.51 14.89
N VAL A 3 -8.38 0.01 13.70
CA VAL A 3 -7.31 0.31 12.78
C VAL A 3 -6.35 1.31 13.43
N SER A 4 -5.07 1.08 13.24
CA SER A 4 -4.02 1.87 13.85
C SER A 4 -3.20 2.57 12.78
N ASP A 5 -2.68 3.73 13.13
CA ASP A 5 -1.68 4.45 12.33
C ASP A 5 -0.25 4.01 12.68
N ALA A 6 -0.11 2.89 13.40
CA ALA A 6 1.20 2.37 13.80
C ALA A 6 2.01 1.91 12.59
N LEU A 7 3.30 2.24 12.63
CA LEU A 7 4.28 1.87 11.63
C LEU A 7 5.55 1.40 12.34
N PRO A 8 6.41 0.60 11.68
CA PRO A 8 7.74 0.33 12.20
C PRO A 8 8.54 1.62 12.28
N GLU A 9 9.44 1.70 13.26
CA GLU A 9 10.35 2.85 13.40
C GLU A 9 11.27 2.99 12.20
N ASP A 10 11.71 1.86 11.66
CA ASP A 10 12.60 1.82 10.50
C ASP A 10 11.81 1.44 9.24
N LEU A 11 11.65 2.40 8.34
CA LEU A 11 11.00 2.23 7.04
C LEU A 11 11.99 2.06 5.88
N SER A 12 13.29 1.89 6.18
CA SER A 12 14.34 1.84 5.15
C SER A 12 14.09 0.81 4.05
N GLU A 13 13.63 -0.38 4.42
CA GLU A 13 13.36 -1.43 3.44
C GLU A 13 12.21 -1.05 2.50
N VAL A 14 11.14 -0.45 3.05
CA VAL A 14 10.02 0.05 2.26
C VAL A 14 10.48 1.13 1.29
N LEU A 15 11.21 2.12 1.79
CA LEU A 15 11.67 3.24 0.97
C LEU A 15 12.63 2.80 -0.14
N ARG A 16 13.56 1.91 0.17
CA ARG A 16 14.49 1.37 -0.85
C ARG A 16 13.76 0.63 -1.96
N HIS A 17 12.75 -0.17 -1.59
CA HIS A 17 11.94 -0.87 -2.57
C HIS A 17 11.19 0.10 -3.48
N LEU A 18 10.52 1.09 -2.89
CA LEU A 18 9.75 2.07 -3.65
C LEU A 18 10.63 2.92 -4.57
N GLU A 19 11.80 3.32 -4.09
CA GLU A 19 12.78 4.04 -4.92
C GLU A 19 13.28 3.17 -6.07
N ALA A 20 13.53 1.89 -5.83
CA ALA A 20 13.98 0.96 -6.86
C ALA A 20 12.93 0.70 -7.94
N CYS A 21 11.65 0.83 -7.63
CA CYS A 21 10.55 0.67 -8.59
C CYS A 21 10.39 1.87 -9.52
N TYR A 22 10.88 3.06 -9.13
CA TYR A 22 10.75 4.27 -9.94
C TYR A 22 11.21 4.02 -11.38
N PRO A 23 10.52 4.45 -12.44
CA PRO A 23 9.37 5.38 -12.46
C PRO A 23 7.98 4.73 -12.36
N GLN A 24 7.90 3.50 -11.90
CA GLN A 24 6.62 2.83 -11.65
C GLN A 24 6.25 2.93 -10.17
N GLU A 25 4.95 2.89 -9.88
CA GLU A 25 4.48 2.76 -8.50
C GLU A 25 4.91 1.41 -7.94
N GLY A 26 5.65 1.44 -6.86
CA GLY A 26 5.98 0.25 -6.07
C GLY A 26 4.89 -0.02 -5.05
N CYS A 27 4.82 -1.25 -4.55
CA CYS A 27 3.80 -1.64 -3.59
C CYS A 27 4.24 -2.83 -2.75
N GLY A 28 3.50 -3.06 -1.67
CA GLY A 28 3.72 -4.17 -0.77
C GLY A 28 2.88 -4.04 0.48
N VAL A 29 3.19 -4.85 1.47
CA VAL A 29 2.48 -4.84 2.75
C VAL A 29 3.44 -4.88 3.92
N LEU A 30 2.98 -4.35 5.05
CA LEU A 30 3.60 -4.51 6.35
C LEU A 30 2.76 -5.50 7.16
N LEU A 31 3.42 -6.52 7.69
CA LEU A 31 2.79 -7.53 8.53
C LEU A 31 3.30 -7.39 9.96
N ARG A 32 2.48 -7.81 10.90
CA ARG A 32 2.82 -7.75 12.31
C ARG A 32 2.21 -8.93 13.07
N ALA A 33 2.99 -9.50 13.96
CA ALA A 33 2.53 -10.58 14.82
C ALA A 33 1.90 -9.99 16.09
N GLY A 34 0.64 -9.56 15.99
CA GLY A 34 -0.10 -8.91 17.07
C GLY A 34 0.33 -7.46 17.30
N PRO A 35 -0.32 -6.74 18.25
CA PRO A 35 -0.09 -5.29 18.44
C PRO A 35 1.29 -4.91 18.96
N TRP A 36 2.04 -5.87 19.49
CA TRP A 36 3.37 -5.65 20.05
C TRP A 36 4.46 -6.51 19.40
N GLY A 37 4.06 -7.31 18.40
CA GLY A 37 4.98 -8.20 17.72
C GLY A 37 5.90 -7.47 16.75
N PRO A 38 6.93 -8.17 16.25
CA PRO A 38 7.84 -7.59 15.27
C PRO A 38 7.15 -7.33 13.94
N TRP A 39 7.63 -6.32 13.23
CA TRP A 39 7.18 -5.98 11.89
C TRP A 39 7.94 -6.78 10.84
N ARG A 40 7.26 -7.05 9.74
CA ARG A 40 7.86 -7.69 8.57
C ARG A 40 7.36 -6.98 7.30
N VAL A 41 8.28 -6.72 6.39
CA VAL A 41 8.01 -6.09 5.10
C VAL A 41 7.89 -7.17 4.04
N ARG A 42 6.84 -7.09 3.23
CA ARG A 42 6.69 -7.93 2.04
C ARG A 42 6.45 -7.02 0.83
N CYS A 43 7.48 -6.90 0.01
CA CYS A 43 7.39 -6.20 -1.26
C CYS A 43 6.67 -7.10 -2.27
N LEU A 44 5.78 -6.52 -3.03
CA LEU A 44 4.99 -7.24 -4.04
C LEU A 44 5.18 -6.58 -5.40
N PRO A 45 5.11 -7.36 -6.49
CA PRO A 45 5.15 -6.77 -7.83
C PRO A 45 3.89 -5.95 -8.10
N ASN A 46 4.04 -4.85 -8.85
CA ASN A 46 2.91 -4.11 -9.38
C ASN A 46 2.48 -4.76 -10.69
N ALA A 47 1.32 -5.41 -10.70
CA ALA A 47 0.81 -6.15 -11.85
C ALA A 47 -0.02 -5.29 -12.81
N TYR A 48 -0.14 -3.99 -12.56
CA TYR A 48 -1.09 -3.15 -13.30
C TYR A 48 -0.89 -3.16 -14.81
N ASP A 49 0.34 -3.03 -15.30
CA ASP A 49 0.61 -2.99 -16.76
C ASP A 49 0.14 -4.25 -17.47
N ARG A 50 0.25 -5.40 -16.82
CA ARG A 50 -0.23 -6.66 -17.40
C ARG A 50 -1.76 -6.68 -17.53
N TYR A 51 -2.47 -6.15 -16.54
CA TYR A 51 -3.93 -6.04 -16.56
C TYR A 51 -4.38 -4.98 -17.55
N HIS A 52 -3.68 -3.86 -17.65
CA HIS A 52 -3.94 -2.86 -18.67
C HIS A 52 -3.80 -3.43 -20.09
N ALA A 53 -2.77 -4.21 -20.35
CA ALA A 53 -2.54 -4.84 -21.67
C ALA A 53 -3.66 -5.82 -22.02
N ALA A 54 -4.19 -6.54 -21.02
CA ALA A 54 -5.26 -7.52 -21.24
C ALA A 54 -6.64 -6.87 -21.42
N ASP A 55 -6.91 -5.80 -20.68
CA ASP A 55 -8.22 -5.12 -20.72
C ASP A 55 -8.03 -3.62 -20.41
N PRO A 56 -7.64 -2.81 -21.42
CA PRO A 56 -7.36 -1.40 -21.22
C PRO A 56 -8.60 -0.55 -20.86
N ARG A 57 -9.80 -1.04 -21.10
CA ARG A 57 -11.03 -0.34 -20.70
C ARG A 57 -11.27 -0.45 -19.20
N ARG A 58 -11.08 -1.65 -18.66
CA ARG A 58 -11.25 -1.92 -17.24
C ARG A 58 -10.09 -1.37 -16.43
N PHE A 59 -8.88 -1.40 -16.99
CA PHE A 59 -7.65 -0.95 -16.35
C PHE A 59 -7.02 0.16 -17.19
N PRO A 60 -7.54 1.40 -17.10
CA PRO A 60 -7.16 2.47 -18.04
C PRO A 60 -5.83 3.16 -17.74
N HIS A 61 -5.21 2.85 -16.61
CA HIS A 61 -3.96 3.49 -16.18
C HIS A 61 -2.72 2.71 -16.66
N SER A 62 -1.59 2.99 -16.04
CA SER A 62 -0.35 2.23 -16.17
C SER A 62 0.25 2.03 -14.78
N ALA A 63 1.29 1.23 -14.67
CA ALA A 63 2.02 1.04 -13.43
C ALA A 63 2.69 2.35 -12.94
N ARG A 64 2.76 3.37 -13.76
CA ARG A 64 3.25 4.69 -13.38
C ARG A 64 2.24 5.51 -12.57
N THR A 65 0.96 5.24 -12.75
CA THR A 65 -0.14 6.02 -12.16
C THR A 65 -1.11 5.20 -11.33
N ALA A 66 -0.88 3.89 -11.22
CA ALA A 66 -1.72 2.98 -10.44
C ALA A 66 -0.94 1.74 -10.04
N PHE A 67 -1.44 1.01 -9.05
CA PHE A 67 -0.88 -0.28 -8.69
C PHE A 67 -1.99 -1.32 -8.51
N LEU A 68 -1.62 -2.58 -8.66
CA LEU A 68 -2.53 -3.69 -8.48
C LEU A 68 -1.74 -4.93 -8.03
N PHE A 69 -2.20 -5.54 -6.95
CA PHE A 69 -1.66 -6.83 -6.54
C PHE A 69 -2.24 -7.94 -7.39
N GLU A 70 -1.39 -8.85 -7.85
CA GLU A 70 -1.86 -10.06 -8.50
C GLU A 70 -2.70 -10.88 -7.51
N PRO A 71 -3.93 -11.31 -7.86
CA PRO A 71 -4.78 -12.07 -6.93
C PRO A 71 -4.13 -13.31 -6.35
N ARG A 72 -3.30 -14.01 -7.12
CA ARG A 72 -2.58 -15.20 -6.63
C ARG A 72 -1.51 -14.83 -5.60
N GLU A 73 -0.82 -13.71 -5.83
CA GLU A 73 0.17 -13.19 -4.87
C GLU A 73 -0.51 -12.76 -3.57
N TRP A 74 -1.65 -12.11 -3.69
CA TRP A 74 -2.44 -11.70 -2.53
C TRP A 74 -2.92 -12.90 -1.71
N LEU A 75 -3.42 -13.94 -2.37
CA LEU A 75 -3.84 -15.16 -1.71
C LEU A 75 -2.67 -15.87 -1.01
N ALA A 76 -1.54 -15.99 -1.69
CA ALA A 76 -0.34 -16.61 -1.12
C ALA A 76 0.15 -15.84 0.10
N LEU A 77 0.12 -14.50 0.04
CA LEU A 77 0.49 -13.65 1.15
C LEU A 77 -0.42 -13.87 2.38
N ASN A 78 -1.73 -13.94 2.16
CA ASN A 78 -2.68 -14.19 3.25
C ASN A 78 -2.45 -15.57 3.90
N ARG A 79 -2.16 -16.58 3.12
CA ARG A 79 -1.81 -17.92 3.63
C ARG A 79 -0.50 -17.91 4.41
N GLU A 80 0.49 -17.19 3.92
CA GLU A 80 1.77 -17.00 4.60
C GLU A 80 1.57 -16.30 5.95
N ALA A 81 0.78 -15.24 5.98
CA ALA A 81 0.47 -14.51 7.20
C ALA A 81 -0.22 -15.40 8.23
N ASP A 82 -1.23 -16.16 7.80
CA ASP A 82 -1.94 -17.10 8.69
C ASP A 82 -1.01 -18.15 9.28
N ALA A 83 -0.13 -18.73 8.45
CA ALA A 83 0.84 -19.74 8.89
C ALA A 83 1.86 -19.18 9.89
N ARG A 84 2.10 -17.89 9.87
CA ARG A 84 3.07 -17.21 10.75
C ARG A 84 2.40 -16.49 11.92
N ASN A 85 1.10 -16.61 12.08
CA ASN A 85 0.34 -15.83 13.06
C ASN A 85 0.58 -14.33 12.94
N GLU A 86 0.69 -13.85 11.73
CA GLU A 86 0.82 -12.43 11.42
C GLU A 86 -0.46 -11.90 10.81
N GLN A 87 -0.63 -10.59 10.88
CA GLN A 87 -1.74 -9.89 10.25
C GLN A 87 -1.18 -8.84 9.28
N ILE A 88 -1.86 -8.68 8.16
CA ILE A 88 -1.57 -7.56 7.28
C ILE A 88 -2.05 -6.29 7.99
N ALA A 89 -1.13 -5.43 8.37
CA ALA A 89 -1.42 -4.22 9.12
C ALA A 89 -1.51 -2.99 8.23
N CYS A 90 -0.75 -2.96 7.14
CA CYS A 90 -0.65 -1.80 6.26
C CYS A 90 -0.36 -2.24 4.82
N VAL A 91 -1.03 -1.61 3.87
CA VAL A 91 -0.68 -1.67 2.46
C VAL A 91 0.09 -0.41 2.12
N PHE A 92 1.28 -0.55 1.53
CA PHE A 92 2.06 0.61 1.11
C PHE A 92 2.19 0.66 -0.41
N HIS A 93 2.24 1.87 -0.94
CA HIS A 93 2.57 2.09 -2.35
C HIS A 93 3.20 3.47 -2.54
N SER A 94 3.84 3.67 -3.67
CA SER A 94 4.40 4.96 -4.03
C SER A 94 3.54 5.69 -5.06
N HIS A 95 3.54 7.02 -4.96
CA HIS A 95 3.17 7.89 -6.06
C HIS A 95 4.43 8.40 -6.75
N ILE A 96 4.34 8.74 -8.01
CA ILE A 96 5.49 9.10 -8.84
C ILE A 96 5.44 10.59 -9.18
N ASP A 97 6.47 11.31 -8.75
CA ASP A 97 6.63 12.76 -9.06
C ASP A 97 5.35 13.57 -8.78
N GLY A 98 4.71 13.29 -7.65
CA GLY A 98 3.42 13.89 -7.31
C GLY A 98 3.33 14.28 -5.84
N VAL A 99 2.32 13.78 -5.15
CA VAL A 99 2.07 14.04 -3.73
C VAL A 99 1.67 12.75 -3.00
N ALA A 100 1.92 12.69 -1.70
CA ALA A 100 1.59 11.51 -0.88
C ALA A 100 0.11 11.54 -0.42
N VAL A 101 -0.81 11.70 -1.36
CA VAL A 101 -2.25 11.77 -1.09
C VAL A 101 -2.94 10.59 -1.77
N LEU A 102 -3.82 9.89 -1.03
CA LEU A 102 -4.65 8.85 -1.64
C LEU A 102 -5.43 9.44 -2.80
N SER A 103 -5.24 8.89 -3.99
CA SER A 103 -5.99 9.31 -5.17
C SER A 103 -7.45 8.89 -5.05
N ALA A 104 -8.31 9.44 -5.91
CA ALA A 104 -9.71 9.01 -5.98
C ALA A 104 -9.81 7.50 -6.27
N GLU A 105 -8.90 6.99 -7.09
CA GLU A 105 -8.85 5.56 -7.43
C GLU A 105 -8.38 4.72 -6.25
N ASP A 106 -7.37 5.19 -5.52
CA ASP A 106 -6.90 4.51 -4.30
C ASP A 106 -8.05 4.41 -3.29
N ARG A 107 -8.80 5.48 -3.10
CA ARG A 107 -9.95 5.52 -2.18
C ARG A 107 -11.06 4.58 -2.65
N GLN A 108 -11.36 4.59 -3.93
CA GLN A 108 -12.37 3.70 -4.52
C GLN A 108 -11.97 2.23 -4.40
N ALA A 109 -10.70 1.92 -4.61
CA ALA A 109 -10.18 0.56 -4.46
C ALA A 109 -10.22 0.09 -3.00
N ALA A 110 -9.88 0.97 -2.06
CA ALA A 110 -9.85 0.64 -0.63
C ALA A 110 -11.25 0.61 0.00
N ALA A 111 -12.15 1.49 -0.43
CA ALA A 111 -13.50 1.63 0.16
C ALA A 111 -14.54 1.87 -0.94
N PRO A 112 -14.82 0.87 -1.78
CA PRO A 112 -15.82 1.02 -2.85
C PRO A 112 -17.19 1.31 -2.26
N GLY A 113 -17.83 2.37 -2.76
CA GLY A 113 -19.13 2.80 -2.25
C GLY A 113 -19.10 3.31 -0.81
N GLY A 114 -17.92 3.66 -0.29
CA GLY A 114 -17.75 4.14 1.07
C GLY A 114 -17.70 3.04 2.13
N ILE A 115 -17.51 1.79 1.71
CA ILE A 115 -17.40 0.65 2.62
C ILE A 115 -16.00 0.06 2.49
N PRO A 116 -15.15 0.12 3.54
CA PRO A 116 -13.80 -0.39 3.44
C PRO A 116 -13.77 -1.91 3.24
N LEU A 117 -12.97 -2.37 2.27
CA LEU A 117 -12.77 -3.81 2.03
C LEU A 117 -11.92 -4.43 3.12
N LEU A 118 -10.97 -3.68 3.66
CA LEU A 118 -10.03 -4.12 4.69
C LEU A 118 -10.06 -3.11 5.84
N PRO A 119 -11.12 -3.14 6.68
CA PRO A 119 -11.33 -2.09 7.69
C PRO A 119 -10.23 -2.01 8.75
N GLU A 120 -9.41 -3.05 8.89
CA GLU A 120 -8.34 -3.14 9.88
C GLU A 120 -6.96 -2.78 9.31
N VAL A 121 -6.90 -2.43 8.02
CA VAL A 121 -5.65 -2.16 7.31
C VAL A 121 -5.48 -0.66 7.12
N SER A 122 -4.29 -0.15 7.41
CA SER A 122 -3.90 1.22 7.06
C SER A 122 -3.25 1.26 5.67
N TYR A 123 -3.07 2.46 5.14
CA TYR A 123 -2.47 2.68 3.83
C TYR A 123 -1.37 3.72 3.94
N LEU A 124 -0.15 3.33 3.58
CA LEU A 124 1.01 4.23 3.57
C LEU A 124 1.28 4.63 2.12
N VAL A 125 1.26 5.93 1.85
CA VAL A 125 1.58 6.49 0.55
C VAL A 125 2.89 7.24 0.65
N VAL A 126 3.84 6.90 -0.23
CA VAL A 126 5.15 7.56 -0.30
C VAL A 126 5.30 8.20 -1.67
N ASN A 127 5.49 9.52 -1.71
CA ASN A 127 5.82 10.16 -2.97
C ASN A 127 7.30 9.98 -3.27
N VAL A 128 7.59 9.31 -4.38
CA VAL A 128 8.95 9.14 -4.90
C VAL A 128 9.15 10.14 -6.03
N GLU A 129 9.99 11.12 -5.77
CA GLU A 129 10.27 12.20 -6.71
C GLU A 129 11.68 12.05 -7.26
N ARG A 130 11.78 11.96 -8.58
CA ARG A 130 13.08 11.76 -9.26
C ARG A 130 13.87 10.59 -8.67
N GLY A 131 13.18 9.51 -8.31
CA GLY A 131 13.80 8.30 -7.77
C GLY A 131 14.12 8.33 -6.28
N GLN A 132 13.73 9.38 -5.56
CA GLN A 132 13.98 9.51 -4.12
C GLN A 132 12.67 9.70 -3.34
N ALA A 133 12.53 8.98 -2.24
CA ALA A 133 11.40 9.15 -1.33
C ALA A 133 11.46 10.57 -0.73
N HIS A 134 10.40 11.34 -0.91
CA HIS A 134 10.35 12.76 -0.56
C HIS A 134 9.34 13.08 0.52
N GLU A 135 8.20 12.41 0.50
CA GLU A 135 7.08 12.67 1.42
C GLU A 135 6.33 11.37 1.67
N ALA A 136 5.80 11.20 2.86
CA ALA A 136 4.96 10.04 3.19
C ALA A 136 3.80 10.45 4.09
N ARG A 137 2.66 9.80 3.88
CA ARG A 137 1.47 9.93 4.73
C ARG A 137 0.86 8.56 4.95
N ILE A 138 0.32 8.35 6.15
CA ILE A 138 -0.44 7.16 6.47
C ILE A 138 -1.92 7.51 6.61
N TYR A 139 -2.78 6.63 6.09
CA TYR A 139 -4.23 6.77 6.09
C TYR A 139 -4.85 5.56 6.78
N TRP A 140 -5.91 5.77 7.55
CA TRP A 140 -6.68 4.69 8.15
C TRP A 140 -8.15 5.06 8.18
N TRP A 141 -9.00 4.05 8.08
CA TRP A 141 -10.44 4.26 8.08
C TRP A 141 -10.97 4.33 9.50
N ARG A 142 -11.71 5.38 9.81
CA ARG A 142 -12.31 5.55 11.11
C ARG A 142 -13.59 6.38 10.99
N GLU A 143 -14.69 5.88 11.59
CA GLU A 143 -15.95 6.62 11.66
C GLU A 143 -16.46 7.12 10.30
N GLY A 144 -16.38 6.27 9.29
CA GLY A 144 -16.94 6.55 7.96
C GLY A 144 -16.06 7.36 7.03
N GLU A 145 -14.79 7.62 7.39
CA GLU A 145 -13.86 8.37 6.54
C GLU A 145 -12.42 7.98 6.77
N PHE A 146 -11.54 8.36 5.85
CA PHE A 146 -10.10 8.23 6.04
C PHE A 146 -9.58 9.36 6.91
N GLN A 147 -8.87 8.97 7.97
CA GLN A 147 -8.00 9.85 8.75
C GLN A 147 -6.60 9.76 8.17
N ASP A 148 -5.76 10.75 8.42
CA ASP A 148 -4.39 10.72 7.93
C ASP A 148 -3.43 11.54 8.80
N ARG A 149 -2.16 11.22 8.66
CA ARG A 149 -1.07 12.03 9.23
C ARG A 149 0.19 11.91 8.39
N GLY A 150 1.04 12.92 8.47
CA GLY A 150 2.37 12.88 7.89
C GLY A 150 3.26 11.86 8.61
N VAL A 151 4.17 11.25 7.85
CA VAL A 151 5.16 10.30 8.35
C VAL A 151 6.54 10.89 8.12
N PRO A 152 7.36 11.09 9.16
CA PRO A 152 8.73 11.57 8.99
C PRO A 152 9.57 10.57 8.20
N LEU A 153 10.42 11.07 7.31
CA LEU A 153 11.37 10.26 6.52
C LEU A 153 12.81 10.61 6.90
#